data_c37b539a92be333c6ec8006daed74d61
#
_entry.id   c37b539a92be333c6ec8006daed74d61
#
_cell.length_a   1.000
_cell.length_b   1.000
_cell.length_c   1.000
_cell.angle_alpha   90.00
_cell.angle_beta   90.00
_cell.angle_gamma   90.00
#
_symmetry.space_group_name_H-M   'P 1'
#
loop_
_entity.id
_entity.type
_entity.pdbx_description
1 polymer ?
#
loop_
_entity_poly.entity_id
_entity_poly.type
_entity_poly.pdbx_seq_one_letter_code
_entity_poly.pdbx_strand_id
1 'polypeptide(L)'
;MEQFLGTLSATSCLVHFNGTRFDIPFLQERAALLECDAQLAAKLTDCDSIDIFKMIKSYDSLLHLTNYKQKTIESFLNFPRTDKLDGKKLIALYKSYVLSKDTDSERLLLLHNSDDLAGLHEICAVLAYGQLYDTALKKDSVDSFKKVFENISMEFNYASDYEGNEITELILETAPVFPFPKALDCKQPDG
;
A
#
# COMPACT_ATOMS: atom_id res chain seq x y z
N MET A 1 18.50 18.63 -0.72
CA MET A 1 17.61 18.50 -1.89
C MET A 1 18.38 18.07 -3.12
N GLU A 2 19.35 18.84 -3.59
CA GLU A 2 20.13 18.51 -4.80
C GLU A 2 20.82 17.13 -4.75
N GLN A 3 21.36 16.75 -3.60
CA GLN A 3 21.94 15.41 -3.44
C GLN A 3 20.92 14.33 -3.74
N PHE A 4 19.69 14.46 -3.23
CA PHE A 4 18.59 13.53 -3.52
C PHE A 4 18.22 13.56 -5.01
N LEU A 5 18.02 14.74 -5.60
CA LEU A 5 17.69 14.89 -7.01
C LEU A 5 18.81 14.34 -7.90
N GLY A 6 20.07 14.46 -7.46
CA GLY A 6 21.23 13.91 -8.15
C GLY A 6 21.25 12.38 -8.23
N THR A 7 20.57 11.68 -7.30
CA THR A 7 20.45 10.21 -7.33
C THR A 7 19.45 9.70 -8.36
N LEU A 8 18.53 10.55 -8.82
CA LEU A 8 17.54 10.18 -9.82
C LEU A 8 18.15 10.12 -11.22
N SER A 9 17.79 9.10 -11.97
CA SER A 9 18.18 8.89 -13.37
C SER A 9 16.93 8.67 -14.23
N ALA A 10 17.06 8.68 -15.53
CA ALA A 10 15.96 8.41 -16.46
C ALA A 10 15.35 6.99 -16.30
N THR A 11 16.10 6.07 -15.67
CA THR A 11 15.64 4.71 -15.38
C THR A 11 15.16 4.52 -13.94
N SER A 12 15.14 5.59 -13.13
CA SER A 12 14.63 5.54 -11.76
C SER A 12 13.11 5.45 -11.78
N CYS A 13 12.56 4.70 -10.83
CA CYS A 13 11.13 4.64 -10.57
C CYS A 13 10.88 5.10 -9.13
N LEU A 14 10.01 6.09 -8.97
CA LEU A 14 9.60 6.57 -7.66
C LEU A 14 8.44 5.74 -7.14
N VAL A 15 8.71 4.91 -6.13
CA VAL A 15 7.65 4.16 -5.43
C VAL A 15 7.23 4.96 -4.21
N HIS A 16 5.94 5.25 -4.09
CA HIS A 16 5.41 6.09 -3.03
C HIS A 16 3.98 5.69 -2.63
N PHE A 17 3.52 6.24 -1.51
CA PHE A 17 2.15 6.05 -1.02
C PHE A 17 1.39 7.37 -1.05
N ASN A 18 0.47 7.52 -2.03
CA ASN A 18 -0.29 8.75 -2.29
C ASN A 18 0.58 9.99 -2.58
N GLY A 19 1.84 9.78 -2.96
CA GLY A 19 2.83 10.82 -3.17
C GLY A 19 2.52 11.74 -4.34
N THR A 20 1.76 11.27 -5.33
CA THR A 20 1.27 12.12 -6.43
C THR A 20 0.50 13.35 -5.93
N ARG A 21 -0.18 13.24 -4.77
CA ARG A 21 -0.95 14.33 -4.18
C ARG A 21 -0.20 15.14 -3.14
N PHE A 22 0.84 14.56 -2.52
CA PHE A 22 1.52 15.14 -1.37
C PHE A 22 3.02 15.25 -1.58
N ASP A 23 3.74 14.15 -1.64
CA ASP A 23 5.20 14.16 -1.57
C ASP A 23 5.83 14.78 -2.81
N ILE A 24 5.38 14.41 -4.00
CA ILE A 24 5.95 14.89 -5.25
C ILE A 24 5.73 16.40 -5.42
N PRO A 25 4.51 16.96 -5.29
CA PRO A 25 4.30 18.41 -5.32
C PRO A 25 5.09 19.15 -4.24
N PHE A 26 5.17 18.61 -3.02
CA PHE A 26 5.96 19.20 -1.95
C PHE A 26 7.45 19.23 -2.28
N LEU A 27 8.00 18.17 -2.84
CA LEU A 27 9.41 18.13 -3.26
C LEU A 27 9.70 19.11 -4.40
N GLN A 28 8.77 19.26 -5.35
CA GLN A 28 8.88 20.23 -6.44
C GLN A 28 8.89 21.68 -5.91
N GLU A 29 7.93 22.01 -5.03
CA GLU A 29 7.88 23.32 -4.39
C GLU A 29 9.13 23.57 -3.55
N ARG A 30 9.61 22.57 -2.82
CA ARG A 30 10.81 22.68 -2.02
C ARG A 30 12.07 22.86 -2.86
N ALA A 31 12.18 22.20 -4.02
CA ALA A 31 13.28 22.38 -4.95
C ALA A 31 13.29 23.82 -5.52
N ALA A 32 12.12 24.35 -5.86
CA ALA A 32 11.98 25.73 -6.32
C ALA A 32 12.37 26.74 -5.24
N LEU A 33 11.89 26.56 -3.99
CA LEU A 33 12.23 27.44 -2.87
C LEU A 33 13.72 27.43 -2.49
N LEU A 34 14.41 26.33 -2.74
CA LEU A 34 15.84 26.19 -2.49
C LEU A 34 16.69 26.54 -3.71
N GLU A 35 16.07 27.06 -4.76
CA GLU A 35 16.73 27.43 -6.02
C GLU A 35 17.62 26.31 -6.60
N CYS A 36 17.15 25.04 -6.44
CA CYS A 36 17.86 23.89 -6.99
C CYS A 36 17.96 23.98 -8.52
N ASP A 37 19.00 23.36 -9.08
CA ASP A 37 19.17 23.29 -10.53
C ASP A 37 17.90 22.74 -11.22
N ALA A 38 17.43 23.44 -12.25
CA ALA A 38 16.18 23.15 -12.94
C ALA A 38 16.19 21.77 -13.63
N GLN A 39 17.34 21.32 -14.14
CA GLN A 39 17.47 20.01 -14.78
C GLN A 39 17.40 18.89 -13.74
N LEU A 40 17.96 19.12 -12.54
CA LEU A 40 17.81 18.18 -11.43
C LEU A 40 16.36 18.14 -10.93
N ALA A 41 15.70 19.28 -10.80
CA ALA A 41 14.32 19.35 -10.36
C ALA A 41 13.35 18.67 -11.34
N ALA A 42 13.58 18.77 -12.64
CA ALA A 42 12.79 18.12 -13.68
C ALA A 42 12.76 16.59 -13.56
N LYS A 43 13.80 15.99 -13.01
CA LYS A 43 13.86 14.53 -12.81
C LYS A 43 12.73 13.97 -11.94
N LEU A 44 12.15 14.78 -11.03
CA LEU A 44 10.99 14.37 -10.24
C LEU A 44 9.74 14.09 -11.09
N THR A 45 9.63 14.76 -12.24
CA THR A 45 8.51 14.57 -13.19
C THR A 45 8.83 13.58 -14.29
N ASP A 46 10.12 13.47 -14.62
CA ASP A 46 10.58 12.64 -15.72
C ASP A 46 10.76 11.16 -15.33
N CYS A 47 10.91 10.88 -14.03
CA CYS A 47 10.96 9.52 -13.52
C CYS A 47 9.59 8.84 -13.59
N ASP A 48 9.60 7.53 -13.88
CA ASP A 48 8.44 6.69 -13.69
C ASP A 48 7.98 6.75 -12.23
N SER A 49 6.66 6.66 -12.03
CA SER A 49 6.06 6.82 -10.70
C SER A 49 5.02 5.74 -10.43
N ILE A 50 5.18 5.02 -9.34
CA ILE A 50 4.25 3.98 -8.87
C ILE A 50 3.61 4.44 -7.56
N ASP A 51 2.31 4.70 -7.60
CA ASP A 51 1.51 5.06 -6.43
C ASP A 51 0.83 3.83 -5.85
N ILE A 52 1.43 3.25 -4.82
CA ILE A 52 0.94 2.04 -4.15
C ILE A 52 -0.46 2.25 -3.55
N PHE A 53 -0.76 3.44 -3.04
CA PHE A 53 -2.11 3.77 -2.56
C PHE A 53 -3.17 3.62 -3.66
N LYS A 54 -2.90 4.14 -4.86
CA LYS A 54 -3.84 4.04 -5.98
C LYS A 54 -4.04 2.58 -6.41
N MET A 55 -2.95 1.81 -6.45
CA MET A 55 -3.01 0.39 -6.82
C MET A 55 -3.84 -0.40 -5.79
N ILE A 56 -3.57 -0.23 -4.50
CA ILE A 56 -4.32 -0.92 -3.45
C ILE A 56 -5.79 -0.48 -3.44
N LYS A 57 -6.05 0.83 -3.61
CA LYS A 57 -7.41 1.37 -3.62
C LYS A 57 -8.25 0.86 -4.79
N SER A 58 -7.65 0.46 -5.91
CA SER A 58 -8.38 -0.16 -7.03
C SER A 58 -9.01 -1.51 -6.66
N TYR A 59 -8.55 -2.15 -5.60
CA TYR A 59 -9.07 -3.41 -5.06
C TYR A 59 -9.94 -3.23 -3.81
N ASP A 60 -10.59 -2.07 -3.68
CA ASP A 60 -11.46 -1.73 -2.55
C ASP A 60 -12.55 -2.77 -2.31
N SER A 61 -13.21 -3.21 -3.40
CA SER A 61 -14.25 -4.24 -3.38
C SER A 61 -13.77 -5.63 -2.95
N LEU A 62 -12.48 -5.89 -2.97
CA LEU A 62 -11.88 -7.13 -2.51
C LEU A 62 -11.39 -7.03 -1.06
N LEU A 63 -10.75 -5.91 -0.72
CA LEU A 63 -10.02 -5.78 0.53
C LEU A 63 -10.90 -5.32 1.69
N HIS A 64 -12.00 -4.62 1.41
CA HIS A 64 -12.97 -4.10 2.40
C HIS A 64 -12.32 -3.50 3.66
N LEU A 65 -11.22 -2.74 3.50
CA LEU A 65 -10.54 -2.11 4.63
C LEU A 65 -11.36 -0.92 5.15
N THR A 66 -11.37 -0.70 6.46
CA THR A 66 -12.06 0.43 7.10
C THR A 66 -11.60 1.80 6.57
N ASN A 67 -10.36 1.88 6.14
CA ASN A 67 -9.77 3.00 5.40
C ASN A 67 -8.47 2.53 4.73
N TYR A 68 -7.92 3.36 3.84
CA TYR A 68 -6.72 3.05 3.06
C TYR A 68 -5.51 3.89 3.49
N LYS A 69 -5.39 4.17 4.79
CA LYS A 69 -4.14 4.73 5.34
C LYS A 69 -3.08 3.64 5.39
N GLN A 70 -1.83 4.01 5.23
CA GLN A 70 -0.72 3.07 5.28
C GLN A 70 -0.75 2.21 6.56
N LYS A 71 -0.93 2.82 7.72
CA LYS A 71 -1.05 2.12 9.02
C LYS A 71 -2.19 1.08 9.07
N THR A 72 -3.29 1.32 8.36
CA THR A 72 -4.40 0.36 8.30
C THR A 72 -4.02 -0.86 7.47
N ILE A 73 -3.34 -0.65 6.35
CA ILE A 73 -2.85 -1.73 5.48
C ILE A 73 -1.75 -2.52 6.19
N GLU A 74 -0.83 -1.85 6.85
CA GLU A 74 0.19 -2.50 7.69
C GLU A 74 -0.43 -3.37 8.78
N SER A 75 -1.46 -2.84 9.47
CA SER A 75 -2.20 -3.60 10.48
C SER A 75 -2.93 -4.80 9.89
N PHE A 76 -3.50 -4.67 8.70
CA PHE A 76 -4.12 -5.77 7.96
C PHE A 76 -3.10 -6.90 7.68
N LEU A 77 -1.86 -6.55 7.33
CA LEU A 77 -0.77 -7.51 7.09
C LEU A 77 -0.09 -7.99 8.39
N ASN A 78 -0.54 -7.54 9.57
CA ASN A 78 0.13 -7.76 10.85
C ASN A 78 1.57 -7.26 10.89
N PHE A 79 1.90 -6.23 10.11
CA PHE A 79 3.21 -5.59 10.13
C PHE A 79 3.34 -4.71 11.38
N PRO A 80 4.33 -4.96 12.25
CA PRO A 80 4.51 -4.20 13.49
C PRO A 80 5.13 -2.83 13.21
N ARG A 81 4.58 -1.79 13.83
CA ARG A 81 5.19 -0.46 13.88
C ARG A 81 5.74 -0.16 15.27
N THR A 82 6.88 0.50 15.29
CA THR A 82 7.46 1.03 16.52
C THR A 82 6.83 2.39 16.87
N ASP A 83 6.59 3.21 15.85
CA ASP A 83 5.94 4.50 16.01
C ASP A 83 4.44 4.37 16.31
N LYS A 84 4.00 5.04 17.40
CA LYS A 84 2.60 5.09 17.85
C LYS A 84 1.94 6.46 17.65
N LEU A 85 2.63 7.41 17.01
CA LEU A 85 2.10 8.74 16.79
C LEU A 85 1.04 8.74 15.68
N ASP A 86 -0.02 9.48 15.89
CA ASP A 86 -0.96 9.81 14.82
C ASP A 86 -0.51 11.09 14.07
N GLY A 87 -1.06 11.30 12.87
CA GLY A 87 -0.65 12.43 12.03
C GLY A 87 -0.84 13.80 12.68
N LYS A 88 -1.84 13.99 13.57
CA LYS A 88 -2.05 15.27 14.28
C LYS A 88 -0.96 15.51 15.30
N LYS A 89 -0.61 14.47 16.07
CA LYS A 89 0.48 14.54 17.05
C LYS A 89 1.82 14.75 16.36
N LEU A 90 2.03 14.12 15.21
CA LEU A 90 3.24 14.30 14.41
C LEU A 90 3.42 15.75 13.93
N ILE A 91 2.36 16.39 13.44
CA ILE A 91 2.41 17.79 13.03
C ILE A 91 2.73 18.70 14.23
N ALA A 92 2.12 18.44 15.38
CA ALA A 92 2.39 19.22 16.59
C ALA A 92 3.84 19.04 17.06
N LEU A 93 4.34 17.80 17.04
CA LEU A 93 5.72 17.46 17.36
C LEU A 93 6.72 18.18 16.42
N TYR A 94 6.44 18.16 15.11
CA TYR A 94 7.29 18.84 14.13
C TYR A 94 7.33 20.37 14.37
N LYS A 95 6.18 20.99 14.63
CA LYS A 95 6.12 22.43 14.97
C LYS A 95 6.93 22.76 16.22
N SER A 96 6.84 21.92 17.25
CA SER A 96 7.64 22.07 18.45
C SER A 96 9.13 21.91 18.18
N TYR A 97 9.51 20.87 17.42
CA TYR A 97 10.90 20.62 17.03
C TYR A 97 11.53 21.78 16.24
N VAL A 98 10.78 22.39 15.33
CA VAL A 98 11.30 23.54 14.54
C VAL A 98 11.75 24.68 15.45
N LEU A 99 11.06 24.89 16.59
CA LEU A 99 11.38 25.94 17.56
C LEU A 99 12.46 25.51 18.57
N SER A 100 12.33 24.30 19.12
CA SER A 100 13.19 23.84 20.22
C SER A 100 14.49 23.21 19.76
N LYS A 101 14.50 22.59 18.56
CA LYS A 101 15.56 21.72 18.08
C LYS A 101 15.91 20.56 19.05
N ASP A 102 14.89 20.13 19.78
CA ASP A 102 15.01 19.08 20.76
C ASP A 102 15.31 17.72 20.11
N THR A 103 16.34 17.04 20.61
CA THR A 103 16.86 15.78 20.05
C THR A 103 15.86 14.62 20.17
N ASP A 104 15.06 14.59 21.24
CA ASP A 104 14.07 13.53 21.43
C ASP A 104 12.93 13.67 20.42
N SER A 105 12.48 14.90 20.16
CA SER A 105 11.52 15.22 19.11
C SER A 105 12.03 14.84 17.73
N GLU A 106 13.29 15.15 17.42
CA GLU A 106 13.94 14.76 16.17
C GLU A 106 13.95 13.24 16.00
N ARG A 107 14.36 12.52 17.04
CA ARG A 107 14.39 11.07 17.04
C ARG A 107 13.02 10.45 16.75
N LEU A 108 11.95 10.98 17.36
CA LEU A 108 10.60 10.49 17.11
C LEU A 108 10.13 10.77 15.67
N LEU A 109 10.48 11.92 15.11
CA LEU A 109 10.17 12.27 13.72
C LEU A 109 10.90 11.34 12.74
N LEU A 110 12.19 11.07 13.00
CA LEU A 110 12.98 10.14 12.18
C LEU A 110 12.48 8.71 12.30
N LEU A 111 12.09 8.27 13.51
CA LEU A 111 11.50 6.96 13.73
C LEU A 111 10.20 6.79 12.91
N HIS A 112 9.31 7.78 12.96
CA HIS A 112 8.08 7.77 12.17
C HIS A 112 8.36 7.62 10.67
N ASN A 113 9.29 8.43 10.13
CA ASN A 113 9.67 8.36 8.73
C ASN A 113 10.32 7.01 8.36
N SER A 114 11.14 6.45 9.25
CA SER A 114 11.74 5.13 9.06
C SER A 114 10.69 4.02 8.99
N ASP A 115 9.69 4.07 9.89
CA ASP A 115 8.59 3.11 9.90
C ASP A 115 7.70 3.25 8.65
N ASP A 116 7.48 4.49 8.16
CA ASP A 116 6.73 4.71 6.92
C ASP A 116 7.45 4.13 5.70
N LEU A 117 8.77 4.28 5.62
CA LEU A 117 9.57 3.70 4.53
C LEU A 117 9.59 2.17 4.58
N ALA A 118 9.81 1.59 5.78
CA ALA A 118 9.79 0.14 5.96
C ALA A 118 8.39 -0.43 5.65
N GLY A 119 7.34 0.22 6.16
CA GLY A 119 5.96 -0.16 5.91
C GLY A 119 5.57 -0.06 4.44
N LEU A 120 6.09 0.92 3.69
CA LEU A 120 5.82 1.05 2.26
C LEU A 120 6.26 -0.21 1.48
N HIS A 121 7.41 -0.76 1.82
CA HIS A 121 7.89 -2.00 1.21
C HIS A 121 6.94 -3.17 1.53
N GLU A 122 6.57 -3.33 2.80
CA GLU A 122 5.76 -4.46 3.26
C GLU A 122 4.32 -4.42 2.71
N ILE A 123 3.71 -3.24 2.62
CA ILE A 123 2.33 -3.12 2.09
C ILE A 123 2.22 -3.49 0.61
N CYS A 124 3.31 -3.52 -0.14
CA CYS A 124 3.30 -4.01 -1.53
C CYS A 124 2.81 -5.46 -1.61
N ALA A 125 2.95 -6.26 -0.55
CA ALA A 125 2.44 -7.62 -0.50
C ALA A 125 0.91 -7.70 -0.68
N VAL A 126 0.16 -6.63 -0.35
CA VAL A 126 -1.30 -6.57 -0.59
C VAL A 126 -1.64 -6.66 -2.08
N LEU A 127 -0.74 -6.24 -2.96
CA LEU A 127 -0.97 -6.32 -4.41
C LEU A 127 -1.11 -7.76 -4.92
N ALA A 128 -0.61 -8.76 -4.17
CA ALA A 128 -0.80 -10.17 -4.50
C ALA A 128 -2.29 -10.57 -4.50
N TYR A 129 -3.10 -9.98 -3.61
CA TYR A 129 -4.55 -10.22 -3.60
C TYR A 129 -5.22 -9.65 -4.86
N GLY A 130 -4.82 -8.47 -5.29
CA GLY A 130 -5.31 -7.87 -6.52
C GLY A 130 -4.93 -8.71 -7.74
N GLN A 131 -3.72 -9.21 -7.79
CA GLN A 131 -3.27 -10.08 -8.87
C GLN A 131 -4.07 -11.39 -8.92
N LEU A 132 -4.37 -11.98 -7.77
CA LEU A 132 -5.27 -13.14 -7.68
C LEU A 132 -6.66 -12.79 -8.23
N TYR A 133 -7.23 -11.68 -7.78
CA TYR A 133 -8.54 -11.22 -8.21
C TYR A 133 -8.62 -11.02 -9.72
N ASP A 134 -7.65 -10.31 -10.30
CA ASP A 134 -7.62 -10.04 -11.74
C ASP A 134 -7.42 -11.29 -12.58
N THR A 135 -6.65 -12.27 -12.07
CA THR A 135 -6.30 -13.48 -12.83
C THR A 135 -7.38 -14.53 -12.72
N ALA A 136 -7.99 -14.68 -11.57
CA ALA A 136 -8.83 -15.82 -11.25
C ALA A 136 -10.30 -15.45 -11.01
N LEU A 137 -10.58 -14.45 -10.18
CA LEU A 137 -11.95 -14.11 -9.77
C LEU A 137 -12.69 -13.24 -10.79
N LYS A 138 -11.98 -12.36 -11.49
CA LYS A 138 -12.57 -11.44 -12.47
C LYS A 138 -12.91 -12.11 -13.81
N LYS A 139 -12.32 -13.25 -14.12
CA LYS A 139 -12.45 -13.93 -15.42
C LYS A 139 -13.45 -15.06 -15.45
N ASP A 140 -14.23 -15.28 -14.42
CA ASP A 140 -15.29 -16.31 -14.32
C ASP A 140 -14.93 -17.70 -14.88
N SER A 141 -13.66 -18.09 -14.83
CA SER A 141 -13.24 -19.38 -15.38
C SER A 141 -12.35 -20.17 -14.44
N VAL A 142 -12.83 -21.35 -14.08
CA VAL A 142 -12.11 -22.41 -13.36
C VAL A 142 -10.74 -22.71 -14.00
N ASP A 143 -10.64 -22.60 -15.32
CA ASP A 143 -9.39 -22.88 -16.03
C ASP A 143 -8.32 -21.81 -15.80
N SER A 144 -8.72 -20.57 -15.48
CA SER A 144 -7.77 -19.52 -15.10
C SER A 144 -7.17 -19.77 -13.73
N PHE A 145 -7.93 -20.33 -12.80
CA PHE A 145 -7.43 -20.74 -11.49
C PHE A 145 -6.38 -21.85 -11.59
N LYS A 146 -6.66 -22.88 -12.39
CA LYS A 146 -5.73 -24.01 -12.59
C LYS A 146 -4.37 -23.60 -13.16
N LYS A 147 -4.32 -22.47 -13.88
CA LYS A 147 -3.05 -21.94 -14.42
C LYS A 147 -2.22 -21.18 -13.38
N VAL A 148 -2.87 -20.63 -12.37
CA VAL A 148 -2.20 -19.80 -11.34
C VAL A 148 -1.78 -20.65 -10.13
N PHE A 149 -2.47 -21.75 -9.89
CA PHE A 149 -2.23 -22.61 -8.73
C PHE A 149 -1.92 -24.03 -9.17
N GLU A 150 -0.80 -24.56 -8.72
CA GLU A 150 -0.50 -25.99 -8.81
C GLU A 150 -1.26 -26.73 -7.71
N ASN A 151 -1.90 -27.86 -8.07
CA ASN A 151 -2.61 -28.74 -7.11
C ASN A 151 -3.76 -28.05 -6.36
N ILE A 152 -4.74 -27.55 -7.09
CA ILE A 152 -5.96 -27.00 -6.50
C ILE A 152 -6.92 -28.13 -6.12
N SER A 153 -7.30 -28.18 -4.86
CA SER A 153 -8.54 -28.78 -4.42
C SER A 153 -9.65 -27.73 -4.46
N MET A 154 -10.75 -28.02 -5.15
CA MET A 154 -11.88 -27.12 -5.27
C MET A 154 -13.12 -27.81 -4.75
N GLU A 155 -13.79 -27.16 -3.82
CA GLU A 155 -15.06 -27.59 -3.28
C GLU A 155 -16.08 -26.47 -3.42
N PHE A 156 -17.27 -26.81 -3.92
CA PHE A 156 -18.39 -25.88 -3.94
C PHE A 156 -19.30 -26.21 -2.77
N ASN A 157 -19.49 -25.25 -1.90
CA ASN A 157 -20.47 -25.33 -0.82
C ASN A 157 -21.70 -24.52 -1.22
N TYR A 158 -22.87 -25.15 -1.17
CA TYR A 158 -24.16 -24.51 -1.47
C TYR A 158 -24.86 -24.27 -0.13
N ALA A 159 -25.05 -23.01 0.18
CA ALA A 159 -25.69 -22.57 1.42
C ALA A 159 -26.83 -21.59 1.09
N SER A 160 -27.63 -21.24 2.08
CA SER A 160 -28.59 -20.14 1.97
C SER A 160 -28.22 -19.05 2.98
N ASP A 161 -28.37 -17.79 2.58
CA ASP A 161 -28.22 -16.66 3.48
C ASP A 161 -29.41 -16.54 4.45
N TYR A 162 -29.37 -15.51 5.31
CA TYR A 162 -30.43 -15.25 6.30
C TYR A 162 -31.78 -14.88 5.68
N GLU A 163 -31.77 -14.47 4.41
CA GLU A 163 -32.96 -14.12 3.63
C GLU A 163 -33.49 -15.29 2.80
N GLY A 164 -32.77 -16.43 2.79
CA GLY A 164 -33.11 -17.61 2.04
C GLY A 164 -32.64 -17.63 0.60
N ASN A 165 -31.75 -16.71 0.21
CA ASN A 165 -31.13 -16.72 -1.11
C ASN A 165 -30.07 -17.81 -1.18
N GLU A 166 -29.96 -18.47 -2.34
CA GLU A 166 -28.91 -19.44 -2.58
C GLU A 166 -27.55 -18.75 -2.72
N ILE A 167 -26.59 -19.16 -1.87
CA ILE A 167 -25.20 -18.71 -1.93
C ILE A 167 -24.33 -19.87 -2.38
N THR A 168 -23.43 -19.62 -3.31
CA THR A 168 -22.40 -20.58 -3.69
C THR A 168 -21.06 -20.12 -3.16
N GLU A 169 -20.52 -20.86 -2.21
CA GLU A 169 -19.16 -20.64 -1.71
C GLU A 169 -18.19 -21.52 -2.50
N LEU A 170 -17.12 -20.94 -2.96
CA LEU A 170 -16.00 -21.66 -3.57
C LEU A 170 -14.87 -21.77 -2.55
N ILE A 171 -14.63 -22.98 -2.05
CA ILE A 171 -13.52 -23.27 -1.15
C ILE A 171 -12.35 -23.74 -2.02
N LEU A 172 -11.25 -22.99 -1.94
CA LEU A 172 -10.01 -23.30 -2.63
C LEU A 172 -8.94 -23.69 -1.60
N GLU A 173 -8.52 -24.92 -1.63
CA GLU A 173 -7.31 -25.35 -0.94
C GLU A 173 -6.18 -25.47 -1.96
N THR A 174 -5.14 -24.69 -1.79
CA THR A 174 -4.02 -24.63 -2.71
C THR A 174 -2.72 -24.33 -1.99
N ALA A 175 -1.62 -24.87 -2.51
CA ALA A 175 -0.30 -24.30 -2.22
C ALA A 175 -0.14 -23.06 -3.12
N PRO A 176 -0.17 -21.84 -2.60
CA PRO A 176 -0.10 -20.66 -3.42
C PRO A 176 1.28 -20.57 -4.10
N VAL A 177 1.28 -20.25 -5.38
CA VAL A 177 2.51 -19.92 -6.12
C VAL A 177 3.09 -18.60 -5.59
N PHE A 178 2.23 -17.77 -4.97
CA PHE A 178 2.63 -16.54 -4.28
C PHE A 178 2.28 -16.66 -2.79
N PRO A 179 3.16 -16.22 -1.89
CA PRO A 179 2.79 -16.12 -0.49
C PRO A 179 1.72 -15.05 -0.32
N PHE A 180 0.51 -15.44 0.09
CA PHE A 180 -0.46 -14.48 0.58
C PHE A 180 -0.07 -14.07 1.99
N PRO A 181 0.05 -12.77 2.27
CA PRO A 181 0.49 -12.31 3.58
C PRO A 181 -0.52 -12.60 4.69
N LYS A 182 -1.80 -12.76 4.35
CA LYS A 182 -2.87 -13.08 5.28
C LYS A 182 -4.05 -13.71 4.53
N ALA A 183 -4.75 -14.64 5.17
CA ALA A 183 -6.04 -15.12 4.66
C ALA A 183 -7.05 -13.96 4.60
N LEU A 184 -7.69 -13.78 3.46
CA LEU A 184 -8.83 -12.90 3.31
C LEU A 184 -10.08 -13.72 3.67
N ASP A 185 -10.82 -13.27 4.68
CA ASP A 185 -12.19 -13.71 4.89
C ASP A 185 -13.07 -12.82 3.99
N CYS A 186 -13.42 -13.38 2.83
CA CYS A 186 -14.26 -12.70 1.84
C CYS A 186 -15.74 -12.86 2.15
N LYS A 187 -16.14 -12.90 3.41
CA LYS A 187 -17.56 -12.76 3.76
C LYS A 187 -18.04 -11.43 3.23
N GLN A 188 -19.03 -11.48 2.36
CA GLN A 188 -19.68 -10.26 1.93
C GLN A 188 -20.28 -9.52 3.14
N PRO A 189 -20.22 -8.19 3.17
CA PRO A 189 -20.67 -7.41 4.32
C PRO A 189 -22.19 -7.34 4.49
N ASP A 190 -22.94 -8.13 3.76
CA ASP A 190 -24.42 -8.15 3.80
C ASP A 190 -24.96 -9.26 4.67
N GLY A 191 -24.21 -9.58 5.66
CA GLY A 191 -24.66 -10.34 6.80
C GLY A 191 -24.48 -9.54 8.05
#